data_53b87b9ea168084a5533a559170957ab
#
_entry.id   53b87b9ea168084a5533a559170957ab
#
_cell.length_a   1.000
_cell.length_b   1.000
_cell.length_c   1.000
_cell.angle_alpha   90.00
_cell.angle_beta   90.00
_cell.angle_gamma   90.00
#
_symmetry.space_group_name_H-M   'P 1'
#
loop_
_entity.id
_entity.type
_entity.pdbx_description
1 polymer ?
#
loop_
_entity_poly.entity_id
_entity_poly.type
_entity_poly.pdbx_seq_one_letter_code
_entity_poly.pdbx_strand_id
1 'polypeptide(L)'
;MPSPAKLCIFGDSHIGCLKFALKDKLVTPPKDISVEFWGASGPLFRDLNHVDGKIVPTSAALPSVLVINGNGQETLDPANYDAILFMAARIRSLNIFEPELHRMQQPDGYLSNAVFEQNCADWLRSQRLYIAAKDFAQNSDCKIFIAPTTFLTQGAPEAK
;
A
#
# COMPACT_ATOMS: atom_id res chain seq x y z
N MET A 1 -9.71 8.19 -29.77
CA MET A 1 -8.73 8.57 -28.74
C MET A 1 -8.44 7.32 -27.92
N PRO A 2 -7.20 7.03 -27.54
CA PRO A 2 -6.94 5.92 -26.63
C PRO A 2 -7.71 6.12 -25.32
N SER A 3 -8.16 5.03 -24.72
CA SER A 3 -8.78 5.07 -23.39
C SER A 3 -7.76 5.54 -22.35
N PRO A 4 -8.16 6.29 -21.31
CA PRO A 4 -7.24 6.70 -20.26
C PRO A 4 -6.66 5.47 -19.54
N ALA A 5 -5.39 5.57 -19.16
CA ALA A 5 -4.74 4.53 -18.36
C ALA A 5 -5.42 4.40 -16.99
N LYS A 6 -5.63 3.18 -16.53
CA LYS A 6 -6.32 2.89 -15.27
C LYS A 6 -5.30 2.69 -14.14
N LEU A 7 -5.31 3.60 -13.18
CA LEU A 7 -4.53 3.51 -11.95
C LEU A 7 -5.44 3.11 -10.79
N CYS A 8 -5.14 1.99 -10.14
CA CYS A 8 -5.74 1.63 -8.85
C CYS A 8 -4.86 2.10 -7.70
N ILE A 9 -5.43 2.79 -6.73
CA ILE A 9 -4.79 3.10 -5.44
C ILE A 9 -5.34 2.13 -4.41
N PHE A 10 -4.50 1.15 -4.04
CA PHE A 10 -4.82 0.12 -3.08
C PHE A 10 -4.24 0.43 -1.71
N GLY A 11 -5.08 0.43 -0.68
CA GLY A 11 -4.61 0.68 0.68
C GLY A 11 -5.70 0.61 1.74
N ASP A 12 -5.31 0.96 2.96
CA ASP A 12 -6.20 1.05 4.11
C ASP A 12 -6.80 2.47 4.24
N SER A 13 -7.12 2.90 5.45
CA SER A 13 -7.71 4.23 5.71
C SER A 13 -6.90 5.42 5.16
N HIS A 14 -5.60 5.25 4.89
CA HIS A 14 -4.73 6.31 4.36
C HIS A 14 -5.14 6.74 2.94
N ILE A 15 -5.74 5.86 2.15
CA ILE A 15 -6.24 6.23 0.81
C ILE A 15 -7.39 7.22 0.88
N GLY A 16 -8.07 7.33 2.02
CA GLY A 16 -9.15 8.30 2.24
C GLY A 16 -8.70 9.73 2.04
N CYS A 17 -7.47 10.08 2.43
CA CYS A 17 -6.92 11.43 2.22
C CYS A 17 -6.80 11.77 0.73
N LEU A 18 -6.30 10.84 -0.08
CA LEU A 18 -6.21 11.05 -1.53
C LEU A 18 -7.59 11.10 -2.19
N LYS A 19 -8.49 10.21 -1.80
CA LYS A 19 -9.87 10.20 -2.29
C LYS A 19 -10.56 11.54 -2.00
N PHE A 20 -10.36 12.08 -0.80
CA PHE A 20 -10.85 13.40 -0.41
C PHE A 20 -10.22 14.51 -1.25
N ALA A 21 -8.88 14.52 -1.39
CA ALA A 21 -8.16 15.53 -2.18
C ALA A 21 -8.59 15.57 -3.65
N LEU A 22 -8.85 14.39 -4.24
CA LEU A 22 -9.39 14.31 -5.61
C LEU A 22 -10.83 14.80 -5.69
N LYS A 23 -11.69 14.42 -4.73
CA LYS A 23 -13.09 14.85 -4.67
C LYS A 23 -13.22 16.36 -4.55
N ASP A 24 -12.42 16.97 -3.69
CA ASP A 24 -12.43 18.41 -3.43
C ASP A 24 -11.58 19.21 -4.43
N LYS A 25 -11.06 18.53 -5.47
CA LYS A 25 -10.22 19.14 -6.53
C LYS A 25 -8.96 19.84 -6.01
N LEU A 26 -8.46 19.43 -4.84
CA LEU A 26 -7.16 19.87 -4.31
C LEU A 26 -6.00 19.31 -5.15
N VAL A 27 -6.23 18.13 -5.75
CA VAL A 27 -5.33 17.50 -6.71
C VAL A 27 -6.15 17.07 -7.92
N THR A 28 -5.61 17.31 -9.11
CA THR A 28 -6.24 16.87 -10.37
C THR A 28 -5.31 15.89 -11.05
N PRO A 29 -5.73 14.64 -11.29
CA PRO A 29 -4.92 13.69 -12.04
C PRO A 29 -4.76 14.16 -13.48
N PRO A 30 -3.71 13.74 -14.20
CA PRO A 30 -3.58 13.94 -15.64
C PRO A 30 -4.83 13.43 -16.37
N LYS A 31 -5.19 14.11 -17.48
CA LYS A 31 -6.43 13.81 -18.23
C LYS A 31 -6.44 12.41 -18.86
N ASP A 32 -5.28 11.83 -19.03
CA ASP A 32 -5.03 10.49 -19.59
C ASP A 32 -4.96 9.40 -18.53
N ILE A 33 -5.23 9.71 -17.25
CA ILE A 33 -5.25 8.76 -16.14
C ILE A 33 -6.63 8.76 -15.47
N SER A 34 -7.22 7.57 -15.38
CA SER A 34 -8.39 7.28 -14.55
C SER A 34 -7.94 6.68 -13.24
N VAL A 35 -8.35 7.27 -12.11
CA VAL A 35 -7.97 6.81 -10.78
C VAL A 35 -9.14 6.11 -10.10
N GLU A 36 -8.90 4.88 -9.68
CA GLU A 36 -9.83 4.09 -8.88
C GLU A 36 -9.22 3.79 -7.50
N PHE A 37 -10.07 3.54 -6.51
CA PHE A 37 -9.64 3.19 -5.15
C PHE A 37 -10.13 1.81 -4.79
N TRP A 38 -9.27 1.00 -4.17
CA TRP A 38 -9.65 -0.31 -3.69
C TRP A 38 -8.95 -0.62 -2.35
N GLY A 39 -9.67 -1.22 -1.42
CA GLY A 39 -9.12 -1.56 -0.12
C GLY A 39 -10.21 -1.73 0.93
N ALA A 40 -9.82 -1.79 2.19
CA ALA A 40 -10.75 -1.89 3.32
C ALA A 40 -10.27 -1.00 4.48
N SER A 41 -11.21 -0.50 5.28
CA SER A 41 -10.90 0.39 6.40
C SER A 41 -10.49 -0.37 7.66
N GLY A 42 -9.57 0.22 8.42
CA GLY A 42 -9.21 -0.21 9.77
C GLY A 42 -8.85 -1.71 9.89
N PRO A 43 -9.42 -2.44 10.87
CA PRO A 43 -9.10 -3.85 11.08
C PRO A 43 -9.45 -4.76 9.90
N LEU A 44 -10.51 -4.43 9.14
CA LEU A 44 -11.00 -5.21 8.00
C LEU A 44 -9.97 -5.33 6.86
N PHE A 45 -8.99 -4.44 6.82
CA PHE A 45 -7.89 -4.56 5.87
C PHE A 45 -7.05 -5.83 6.07
N ARG A 46 -7.07 -6.44 7.26
CA ARG A 46 -6.41 -7.72 7.55
C ARG A 46 -7.14 -8.90 6.91
N ASP A 47 -8.40 -8.71 6.56
CA ASP A 47 -9.29 -9.74 6.01
C ASP A 47 -9.31 -9.72 4.46
N LEU A 48 -8.34 -9.02 3.86
CA LEU A 48 -8.03 -9.07 2.44
C LEU A 48 -6.99 -10.16 2.19
N ASN A 49 -7.29 -11.16 1.40
CA ASN A 49 -6.42 -12.30 1.15
C ASN A 49 -5.90 -12.29 -0.28
N HIS A 50 -4.64 -12.67 -0.46
CA HIS A 50 -4.07 -12.92 -1.78
C HIS A 50 -4.36 -14.38 -2.16
N VAL A 51 -5.14 -14.57 -3.22
CA VAL A 51 -5.60 -15.89 -3.70
C VAL A 51 -5.61 -15.86 -5.23
N ASP A 52 -4.95 -16.81 -5.84
CA ASP A 52 -4.93 -17.02 -7.31
C ASP A 52 -4.63 -15.73 -8.11
N GLY A 53 -3.60 -15.00 -7.70
CA GLY A 53 -3.17 -13.77 -8.37
C GLY A 53 -4.11 -12.57 -8.20
N LYS A 54 -5.01 -12.61 -7.20
CA LYS A 54 -5.96 -11.52 -6.89
C LYS A 54 -6.00 -11.24 -5.40
N ILE A 55 -6.47 -10.04 -5.01
CA ILE A 55 -6.82 -9.79 -3.63
C ILE A 55 -8.33 -9.94 -3.46
N VAL A 56 -8.71 -10.83 -2.55
CA VAL A 56 -10.10 -11.23 -2.27
C VAL A 56 -10.44 -10.89 -0.82
N PRO A 57 -11.50 -10.13 -0.56
CA PRO A 57 -11.97 -9.88 0.80
C PRO A 57 -12.69 -11.10 1.37
N THR A 58 -12.63 -11.27 2.69
CA THR A 58 -13.59 -12.14 3.37
C THR A 58 -15.00 -11.54 3.30
N SER A 59 -16.02 -12.34 3.62
CA SER A 59 -17.40 -11.84 3.71
C SER A 59 -17.56 -10.68 4.68
N ALA A 60 -16.74 -10.61 5.74
CA ALA A 60 -16.72 -9.52 6.70
C ALA A 60 -16.13 -8.22 6.12
N ALA A 61 -15.11 -8.32 5.26
CA ALA A 61 -14.45 -7.16 4.67
C ALA A 61 -15.15 -6.63 3.41
N LEU A 62 -15.93 -7.47 2.71
CA LEU A 62 -16.56 -7.13 1.44
C LEU A 62 -17.39 -5.83 1.49
N PRO A 63 -18.26 -5.58 2.49
CA PRO A 63 -19.00 -4.32 2.55
C PRO A 63 -18.09 -3.08 2.60
N SER A 64 -16.96 -3.16 3.31
CA SER A 64 -15.98 -2.06 3.38
C SER A 64 -15.31 -1.83 2.02
N VAL A 65 -14.96 -2.89 1.32
CA VAL A 65 -14.38 -2.83 -0.03
C VAL A 65 -15.35 -2.13 -1.00
N LEU A 66 -16.61 -2.54 -1.02
CA LEU A 66 -17.63 -1.97 -1.91
C LEU A 66 -17.88 -0.47 -1.65
N VAL A 67 -17.84 -0.05 -0.39
CA VAL A 67 -17.93 1.39 -0.02
C VAL A 67 -16.71 2.17 -0.51
N ILE A 68 -15.53 1.59 -0.44
CA ILE A 68 -14.30 2.27 -0.84
C ILE A 68 -14.22 2.36 -2.36
N ASN A 69 -14.44 1.29 -3.08
CA ASN A 69 -14.29 1.30 -4.54
C ASN A 69 -15.46 2.01 -5.26
N GLY A 70 -16.67 1.88 -4.75
CA GLY A 70 -17.87 2.55 -5.29
C GLY A 70 -18.30 2.07 -6.69
N ASN A 71 -17.61 1.09 -7.28
CA ASN A 71 -17.90 0.54 -8.61
C ASN A 71 -18.39 -0.90 -8.60
N GLY A 72 -18.60 -1.49 -7.40
CA GLY A 72 -19.11 -2.84 -7.23
C GLY A 72 -18.08 -3.96 -7.44
N GLN A 73 -16.82 -3.63 -7.55
CA GLN A 73 -15.73 -4.58 -7.75
C GLN A 73 -15.41 -5.32 -6.45
N GLU A 74 -15.72 -6.61 -6.38
CA GLU A 74 -15.53 -7.41 -5.17
C GLU A 74 -14.08 -7.87 -4.96
N THR A 75 -13.29 -7.96 -6.04
CA THR A 75 -11.90 -8.42 -6.00
C THR A 75 -10.98 -7.42 -6.67
N LEU A 76 -9.74 -7.30 -6.19
CA LEU A 76 -8.69 -6.58 -6.89
C LEU A 76 -7.95 -7.54 -7.81
N ASP A 77 -8.23 -7.43 -9.11
CA ASP A 77 -7.57 -8.18 -10.16
C ASP A 77 -6.61 -7.25 -10.91
N PRO A 78 -5.30 -7.53 -10.92
CA PRO A 78 -4.32 -6.70 -11.61
C PRO A 78 -4.57 -6.61 -13.12
N ALA A 79 -5.23 -7.59 -13.74
CA ALA A 79 -5.55 -7.55 -15.17
C ALA A 79 -6.52 -6.42 -15.56
N ASN A 80 -7.19 -5.81 -14.59
CA ASN A 80 -8.13 -4.70 -14.84
C ASN A 80 -7.46 -3.32 -14.85
N TYR A 81 -6.15 -3.23 -14.58
CA TYR A 81 -5.42 -1.98 -14.38
C TYR A 81 -4.10 -1.92 -15.15
N ASP A 82 -3.73 -0.73 -15.61
CA ASP A 82 -2.41 -0.48 -16.16
C ASP A 82 -1.36 -0.29 -15.06
N ALA A 83 -1.80 0.18 -13.89
CA ALA A 83 -0.94 0.34 -12.72
C ALA A 83 -1.72 0.18 -11.40
N ILE A 84 -1.04 -0.35 -10.37
CA ILE A 84 -1.54 -0.38 -8.99
C ILE A 84 -0.50 0.24 -8.06
N LEU A 85 -0.93 1.22 -7.26
CA LEU A 85 -0.15 1.79 -6.17
C LEU A 85 -0.59 1.18 -4.85
N PHE A 86 0.26 0.37 -4.23
CA PHE A 86 0.11 -0.09 -2.85
C PHE A 86 0.48 1.05 -1.90
N MET A 87 -0.52 1.83 -1.50
CA MET A 87 -0.32 3.00 -0.64
C MET A 87 -0.45 2.62 0.83
N ALA A 88 0.62 2.77 1.56
CA ALA A 88 0.76 2.38 2.95
C ALA A 88 0.52 0.87 3.19
N ALA A 89 -0.52 0.28 2.67
CA ALA A 89 -0.89 -1.15 2.62
C ALA A 89 -0.34 -2.00 3.80
N ARG A 90 -0.23 -1.39 4.98
CA ARG A 90 0.39 -1.89 6.21
C ARG A 90 1.87 -2.30 6.08
N ILE A 91 2.55 -1.86 5.04
CA ILE A 91 4.01 -1.96 4.94
C ILE A 91 4.58 -0.77 5.72
N ARG A 92 4.88 -1.02 7.00
CA ARG A 92 5.35 0.02 7.93
C ARG A 92 6.86 -0.01 8.04
N SER A 93 7.54 0.93 7.42
CA SER A 93 9.00 1.07 7.48
C SER A 93 9.53 1.17 8.92
N LEU A 94 8.76 1.76 9.85
CA LEU A 94 9.12 1.83 11.27
C LEU A 94 9.33 0.46 11.92
N ASN A 95 8.66 -0.58 11.45
CA ASN A 95 8.79 -1.91 12.05
C ASN A 95 10.15 -2.56 11.80
N ILE A 96 10.94 -2.03 10.87
CA ILE A 96 12.30 -2.50 10.61
C ILE A 96 13.35 -1.45 10.95
N PHE A 97 13.14 -0.19 10.57
CA PHE A 97 14.16 0.84 10.77
C PHE A 97 14.34 1.20 12.24
N GLU A 98 13.26 1.29 13.02
CA GLU A 98 13.37 1.68 14.43
C GLU A 98 14.18 0.68 15.27
N PRO A 99 13.92 -0.65 15.23
CA PRO A 99 14.74 -1.63 15.94
C PRO A 99 16.21 -1.64 15.48
N GLU A 100 16.45 -1.53 14.17
CA GLU A 100 17.81 -1.56 13.64
C GLU A 100 18.58 -0.28 13.95
N LEU A 101 17.94 0.89 13.88
CA LEU A 101 18.55 2.15 14.30
C LEU A 101 18.86 2.15 15.79
N HIS A 102 17.96 1.61 16.63
CA HIS A 102 18.20 1.46 18.06
C HIS A 102 19.41 0.55 18.34
N ARG A 103 19.51 -0.57 17.62
CA ARG A 103 20.68 -1.46 17.72
C ARG A 103 21.98 -0.75 17.34
N MET A 104 21.98 0.02 16.25
CA MET A 104 23.16 0.77 15.80
C MET A 104 23.61 1.87 16.78
N GLN A 105 22.70 2.35 17.62
CA GLN A 105 22.99 3.36 18.66
C GLN A 105 23.59 2.76 19.94
N GLN A 106 23.56 1.41 20.10
CA GLN A 106 24.20 0.77 21.24
C GLN A 106 25.74 0.76 21.08
N PRO A 107 26.50 0.84 22.18
CA PRO A 107 27.99 0.85 22.13
C PRO A 107 28.59 -0.34 21.36
N ASP A 108 27.93 -1.50 21.44
CA ASP A 108 28.37 -2.74 20.79
C ASP A 108 27.56 -3.04 19.51
N GLY A 109 26.73 -2.11 19.08
CA GLY A 109 25.73 -2.28 18.03
C GLY A 109 26.26 -2.05 16.63
N TYR A 110 27.31 -2.76 16.22
CA TYR A 110 27.75 -2.70 14.83
C TYR A 110 26.82 -3.53 13.93
N LEU A 111 26.26 -2.90 12.91
CA LEU A 111 25.53 -3.55 11.84
C LEU A 111 26.15 -3.19 10.49
N SER A 112 26.66 -4.19 9.76
CA SER A 112 27.16 -3.93 8.41
C SER A 112 26.00 -3.63 7.45
N ASN A 113 26.27 -2.85 6.39
CA ASN A 113 25.27 -2.55 5.38
C ASN A 113 24.65 -3.83 4.78
N ALA A 114 25.48 -4.85 4.54
CA ALA A 114 25.01 -6.12 3.99
C ALA A 114 24.00 -6.83 4.92
N VAL A 115 24.25 -6.81 6.23
CA VAL A 115 23.32 -7.39 7.21
C VAL A 115 22.05 -6.54 7.31
N PHE A 116 22.16 -5.22 7.29
CA PHE A 116 21.01 -4.33 7.29
C PHE A 116 20.13 -4.57 6.05
N GLU A 117 20.72 -4.61 4.85
CA GLU A 117 20.01 -4.88 3.61
C GLU A 117 19.32 -6.25 3.62
N GLN A 118 20.02 -7.28 4.15
CA GLN A 118 19.44 -8.61 4.29
C GLN A 118 18.24 -8.63 5.24
N ASN A 119 18.36 -7.98 6.40
CA ASN A 119 17.25 -7.86 7.37
C ASN A 119 16.05 -7.13 6.75
N CYS A 120 16.28 -6.06 6.01
CA CYS A 120 15.23 -5.33 5.28
C CYS A 120 14.53 -6.23 4.24
N ALA A 121 15.33 -6.99 3.47
CA ALA A 121 14.81 -7.89 2.47
C ALA A 121 13.97 -9.03 3.09
N ASP A 122 14.44 -9.61 4.19
CA ASP A 122 13.73 -10.68 4.88
C ASP A 122 12.44 -10.18 5.53
N TRP A 123 12.47 -8.98 6.11
CA TRP A 123 11.28 -8.35 6.64
C TRP A 123 10.25 -8.08 5.53
N LEU A 124 10.65 -7.52 4.39
CA LEU A 124 9.75 -7.30 3.26
C LEU A 124 9.12 -8.62 2.77
N ARG A 125 9.93 -9.67 2.64
CA ARG A 125 9.46 -11.01 2.24
C ARG A 125 8.43 -11.60 3.20
N SER A 126 8.43 -11.17 4.47
CA SER A 126 7.44 -11.58 5.47
C SER A 126 6.12 -10.80 5.38
N GLN A 127 6.10 -9.66 4.68
CA GLN A 127 4.91 -8.83 4.57
C GLN A 127 3.93 -9.38 3.54
N ARG A 128 2.75 -9.80 3.99
CA ARG A 128 1.73 -10.44 3.15
C ARG A 128 1.37 -9.62 1.90
N LEU A 129 1.24 -8.31 2.03
CA LEU A 129 0.89 -7.46 0.89
C LEU A 129 2.07 -7.11 -0.02
N TYR A 130 3.29 -7.21 0.49
CA TYR A 130 4.48 -7.19 -0.36
C TYR A 130 4.55 -8.46 -1.22
N ILE A 131 4.19 -9.62 -0.66
CA ILE A 131 4.09 -10.88 -1.41
C ILE A 131 3.07 -10.74 -2.54
N ALA A 132 1.89 -10.20 -2.26
CA ALA A 132 0.87 -9.94 -3.29
C ALA A 132 1.35 -8.96 -4.36
N ALA A 133 1.99 -7.85 -3.97
CA ALA A 133 2.54 -6.87 -4.90
C ALA A 133 3.62 -7.49 -5.81
N LYS A 134 4.48 -8.33 -5.23
CA LYS A 134 5.52 -9.05 -5.98
C LYS A 134 4.91 -10.04 -6.97
N ASP A 135 3.89 -10.80 -6.55
CA ASP A 135 3.18 -11.73 -7.43
C ASP A 135 2.54 -10.99 -8.60
N PHE A 136 1.84 -9.89 -8.36
CA PHE A 136 1.26 -9.06 -9.39
C PHE A 136 2.32 -8.55 -10.38
N ALA A 137 3.46 -8.06 -9.87
CA ALA A 137 4.55 -7.58 -10.73
C ALA A 137 5.22 -8.67 -11.58
N GLN A 138 5.17 -9.91 -11.14
CA GLN A 138 5.78 -11.05 -11.84
C GLN A 138 4.83 -11.74 -12.82
N ASN A 139 3.52 -11.72 -12.53
CA ASN A 139 2.53 -12.56 -13.19
C ASN A 139 1.43 -11.75 -13.90
N SER A 140 1.58 -10.42 -14.03
CA SER A 140 0.68 -9.57 -14.81
C SER A 140 1.45 -8.48 -15.56
N ASP A 141 0.80 -7.87 -16.55
CA ASP A 141 1.33 -6.70 -17.28
C ASP A 141 1.13 -5.38 -16.50
N CYS A 142 0.46 -5.44 -15.34
CA CYS A 142 0.18 -4.30 -14.50
C CYS A 142 1.46 -3.76 -13.84
N LYS A 143 1.70 -2.46 -13.93
CA LYS A 143 2.82 -1.81 -13.24
C LYS A 143 2.52 -1.68 -11.76
N ILE A 144 3.41 -2.20 -10.91
CA ILE A 144 3.22 -2.19 -9.45
C ILE A 144 4.14 -1.16 -8.80
N PHE A 145 3.55 -0.29 -8.00
CA PHE A 145 4.24 0.69 -7.17
C PHE A 145 3.92 0.45 -5.70
N ILE A 146 4.91 0.68 -4.83
CA ILE A 146 4.74 0.57 -3.39
C ILE A 146 5.16 1.90 -2.76
N ALA A 147 4.24 2.53 -2.03
CA ALA A 147 4.51 3.67 -1.17
C ALA A 147 4.31 3.20 0.29
N PRO A 148 5.38 2.89 1.03
CA PRO A 148 5.26 2.47 2.42
C PRO A 148 4.73 3.61 3.29
N THR A 149 4.18 3.29 4.46
CA THR A 149 3.82 4.30 5.45
C THR A 149 5.07 5.07 5.84
N THR A 150 5.04 6.37 5.64
CA THR A 150 6.13 7.26 6.04
C THR A 150 6.34 7.22 7.56
N PHE A 151 7.55 7.54 8.00
CA PHE A 151 7.82 7.80 9.41
C PHE A 151 6.78 8.79 9.94
N LEU A 152 6.24 8.52 11.12
CA LEU A 152 5.45 9.50 11.82
C LEU A 152 6.31 10.75 11.92
N THR A 153 5.89 11.84 11.30
CA THR A 153 6.49 13.14 11.60
C THR A 153 6.39 13.27 13.09
N GLN A 154 7.54 13.38 13.77
CA GLN A 154 7.57 13.74 15.17
C GLN A 154 6.66 14.95 15.28
N GLY A 155 5.62 14.84 16.13
CA GLY A 155 4.56 15.81 16.19
C GLY A 155 5.09 17.22 16.14
N ALA A 156 4.41 18.10 15.42
CA ALA A 156 4.74 19.52 15.45
C ALA A 156 4.99 19.89 16.92
N PRO A 157 6.07 20.61 17.24
CA PRO A 157 6.32 21.03 18.62
C PRO A 157 5.04 21.67 19.11
N GLU A 158 4.53 21.16 20.26
CA GLU A 158 3.35 21.73 20.89
C GLU A 158 3.53 23.24 20.95
N ALA A 159 2.67 23.96 20.28
CA ALA A 159 2.65 25.41 20.35
C ALA A 159 2.41 25.75 21.83
N LYS A 160 3.49 26.24 22.48
CA LYS A 160 3.41 26.78 23.84
C LYS A 160 2.62 28.05 23.85
#